data_4a7b2f5b36bd207d26033f929cadecb0
#
_entry.id   4a7b2f5b36bd207d26033f929cadecb0
#
_cell.length_a   1.000
_cell.length_b   1.000
_cell.length_c   1.000
_cell.angle_alpha   90.00
_cell.angle_beta   90.00
_cell.angle_gamma   90.00
#
_symmetry.space_group_name_H-M   'P 1'
#
loop_
_entity.id
_entity.type
_entity.pdbx_description
1 polymer ?
#
loop_
_entity_poly.entity_id
_entity_poly.type
_entity_poly.pdbx_seq_one_letter_code
_entity_poly.pdbx_strand_id
1 'polypeptide(L)'
;MQANLTSDLYGFRRSGGSHGDVFTSPQVVSFMLDLIGYTIEKDLSKFRVLEPSFGYGDFLIEIQNRLIQSAHRFNFDASEVMSQNIYGCEIDKIKYDKCIETLKLLMPNFVPLKLKNEDFLFSKWKVQFDFIIGNPPYIRYENIPKEVISSYRFQFTTFHYRCDLYVLFYEQCLNNLSINGRHCFICSNRWLRNEYGKKLRAFISSSYNLEYVIDVEKVEVFKESVLAYLAITLISNTGVGGDTNIATINDLSELKLPIATDKKKIRYLNNWNNLFLSNEMNGLSSVEQQGFKIGIGVATGADKLFISTEFKDTIEQELLLPIVNAKDLSGDKFNWKGLYLLNPYNSNGSIIELNRYPKAKQYLEIHKSVLENRHIVKNGRMWYVLIDKVKPQLVKQPKILLPDISGNNVIFIDKGLFYPAHNIYYIVGKTIDDLEVLAAILMSRFVKGQIESLSNKMNGSLPRWQSQNIRKLRIPIIADVSPLLRSKLIEAYYRQSVRDIDIIVEDIVNLQSTNKQINEKNVIPQSLFD
;
A
#
# COMPACT_ATOMS: atom_id res chain seq x y z
N MET A 1 -29.24 18.02 -19.36
CA MET A 1 -29.37 16.62 -18.86
C MET A 1 -28.15 16.12 -18.11
N GLN A 2 -26.90 16.44 -18.49
CA GLN A 2 -25.68 16.06 -17.75
C GLN A 2 -25.52 16.74 -16.39
N ALA A 3 -25.93 17.99 -16.24
CA ALA A 3 -25.77 18.73 -14.96
C ALA A 3 -26.64 18.21 -13.81
N ASN A 4 -27.81 17.63 -14.11
CA ASN A 4 -28.68 17.05 -13.08
C ASN A 4 -28.24 15.64 -12.65
N LEU A 5 -27.60 14.88 -13.54
CA LEU A 5 -27.04 13.57 -13.19
C LEU A 5 -25.89 13.66 -12.18
N THR A 6 -25.08 14.72 -12.25
CA THR A 6 -23.96 14.92 -11.31
C THR A 6 -24.42 15.24 -9.90
N SER A 7 -25.47 16.05 -9.71
CA SER A 7 -25.98 16.38 -8.36
C SER A 7 -26.61 15.17 -7.66
N ASP A 8 -27.29 14.30 -8.41
CA ASP A 8 -27.96 13.11 -7.86
C ASP A 8 -26.99 11.95 -7.65
N LEU A 9 -25.96 11.80 -8.50
CA LEU A 9 -24.89 10.80 -8.36
C LEU A 9 -24.04 11.00 -7.09
N TYR A 10 -23.93 12.23 -6.61
CA TYR A 10 -23.20 12.56 -5.37
C TYR A 10 -24.11 12.86 -4.18
N GLY A 11 -25.42 12.76 -4.33
CA GLY A 11 -26.41 12.83 -3.23
C GLY A 11 -26.18 11.81 -2.11
N PHE A 12 -25.42 10.76 -2.40
CA PHE A 12 -24.91 9.77 -1.42
C PHE A 12 -24.00 10.38 -0.34
N ARG A 13 -23.45 11.58 -0.55
CA ARG A 13 -22.64 12.32 0.44
C ARG A 13 -23.47 12.94 1.57
N ARG A 14 -24.80 12.99 1.45
CA ARG A 14 -25.70 13.60 2.47
C ARG A 14 -26.14 12.67 3.60
N SER A 15 -26.03 11.36 3.45
CA SER A 15 -26.60 10.39 4.41
C SER A 15 -25.60 9.60 5.26
N GLY A 16 -24.29 9.77 5.05
CA GLY A 16 -23.25 9.12 5.85
C GLY A 16 -22.40 10.19 6.53
N GLY A 17 -22.37 10.20 7.85
CA GLY A 17 -21.64 11.20 8.63
C GLY A 17 -20.19 11.38 8.22
N SER A 18 -19.71 12.60 8.25
CA SER A 18 -18.37 13.19 8.44
C SER A 18 -17.09 12.46 7.98
N HIS A 19 -17.10 11.50 7.08
CA HIS A 19 -15.87 10.79 6.66
C HIS A 19 -15.19 11.37 5.42
N GLY A 20 -15.51 12.58 4.99
CA GLY A 20 -14.99 13.18 3.76
C GLY A 20 -14.42 14.59 3.87
N ASP A 21 -14.58 15.25 4.98
CA ASP A 21 -14.13 16.63 5.16
C ASP A 21 -12.75 16.63 5.83
N VAL A 22 -11.71 16.76 5.03
CA VAL A 22 -10.32 16.74 5.49
C VAL A 22 -9.75 18.15 5.35
N PHE A 23 -9.66 18.89 6.47
CA PHE A 23 -9.04 20.21 6.52
C PHE A 23 -7.53 20.08 6.59
N THR A 24 -6.84 20.60 5.58
CA THR A 24 -5.38 20.62 5.57
C THR A 24 -4.85 21.71 6.51
N SER A 25 -3.89 21.38 7.39
CA SER A 25 -3.36 22.37 8.33
C SER A 25 -2.65 23.51 7.58
N PRO A 26 -2.75 24.77 8.07
CA PRO A 26 -2.10 25.91 7.41
C PRO A 26 -0.59 25.75 7.21
N GLN A 27 0.10 25.08 8.14
CA GLN A 27 1.53 24.80 8.04
C GLN A 27 1.85 23.89 6.85
N VAL A 28 1.02 22.86 6.63
CA VAL A 28 1.18 21.94 5.49
C VAL A 28 0.87 22.65 4.18
N VAL A 29 -0.18 23.47 4.12
CA VAL A 29 -0.53 24.28 2.94
C VAL A 29 0.60 25.22 2.59
N SER A 30 1.12 25.98 3.55
CA SER A 30 2.23 26.91 3.35
C SER A 30 3.49 26.18 2.87
N PHE A 31 3.85 25.07 3.51
CA PHE A 31 4.97 24.23 3.09
C PHE A 31 4.82 23.71 1.65
N MET A 32 3.64 23.25 1.26
CA MET A 32 3.41 22.73 -0.10
C MET A 32 3.50 23.85 -1.15
N LEU A 33 3.06 25.07 -0.82
CA LEU A 33 3.21 26.24 -1.70
C LEU A 33 4.67 26.67 -1.82
N ASP A 34 5.48 26.55 -0.75
CA ASP A 34 6.92 26.77 -0.82
C ASP A 34 7.60 25.68 -1.67
N LEU A 35 7.24 24.42 -1.46
CA LEU A 35 7.81 23.27 -2.17
C LEU A 35 7.54 23.36 -3.68
N ILE A 36 6.33 23.75 -4.08
CA ILE A 36 5.98 23.94 -5.50
C ILE A 36 6.63 25.17 -6.11
N GLY A 37 7.09 26.10 -5.26
CA GLY A 37 7.74 27.35 -5.66
C GLY A 37 6.79 28.51 -5.93
N TYR A 38 5.57 28.48 -5.40
CA TYR A 38 4.63 29.61 -5.42
C TYR A 38 4.89 30.52 -4.22
N THR A 39 5.96 31.32 -4.28
CA THR A 39 6.46 32.13 -3.15
C THR A 39 6.38 33.61 -3.42
N ILE A 40 6.29 34.41 -2.34
CA ILE A 40 6.08 35.87 -2.40
C ILE A 40 7.28 36.66 -2.98
N GLU A 41 8.44 36.01 -3.14
CA GLU A 41 9.62 36.58 -3.78
C GLU A 41 9.48 36.65 -5.30
N LYS A 42 8.47 36.01 -5.87
CA LYS A 42 8.16 35.98 -7.30
C LYS A 42 6.99 36.93 -7.62
N ASP A 43 7.00 37.41 -8.83
CA ASP A 43 5.84 38.11 -9.42
C ASP A 43 4.75 37.06 -9.74
N LEU A 44 3.84 36.87 -8.78
CA LEU A 44 2.78 35.85 -8.86
C LEU A 44 1.69 36.18 -9.89
N SER A 45 1.66 37.38 -10.44
CA SER A 45 0.73 37.78 -11.52
C SER A 45 0.96 37.00 -12.82
N LYS A 46 2.15 36.43 -12.99
CA LYS A 46 2.55 35.74 -14.22
C LYS A 46 2.14 34.26 -14.27
N PHE A 47 1.61 33.71 -13.18
CA PHE A 47 1.36 32.28 -13.07
C PHE A 47 -0.13 31.96 -13.00
N ARG A 48 -0.52 30.88 -13.69
CA ARG A 48 -1.84 30.25 -13.57
C ARG A 48 -1.78 29.11 -12.59
N VAL A 49 -2.67 29.13 -11.62
CA VAL A 49 -2.75 28.11 -10.56
C VAL A 49 -4.08 27.38 -10.65
N LEU A 50 -4.07 26.07 -10.46
CA LEU A 50 -5.27 25.24 -10.38
C LEU A 50 -5.33 24.50 -9.04
N GLU A 51 -6.46 24.61 -8.35
CA GLU A 51 -6.85 23.73 -7.26
C GLU A 51 -8.05 22.88 -7.67
N PRO A 52 -7.88 21.57 -7.92
CA PRO A 52 -8.90 20.73 -8.58
C PRO A 52 -10.06 20.30 -7.68
N SER A 53 -9.97 20.50 -6.36
CA SER A 53 -11.00 20.14 -5.37
C SER A 53 -10.83 20.99 -4.11
N PHE A 54 -11.22 22.26 -4.19
CA PHE A 54 -10.79 23.24 -3.19
C PHE A 54 -11.55 23.16 -1.84
N GLY A 55 -12.62 22.39 -1.72
CA GLY A 55 -13.34 22.24 -0.47
C GLY A 55 -13.79 23.58 0.10
N TYR A 56 -13.41 23.83 1.35
CA TYR A 56 -13.62 25.11 2.03
C TYR A 56 -12.57 26.18 1.69
N GLY A 57 -11.56 25.84 0.86
CA GLY A 57 -10.59 26.79 0.33
C GLY A 57 -9.27 26.90 1.10
N ASP A 58 -8.84 25.89 1.85
CA ASP A 58 -7.60 25.93 2.64
C ASP A 58 -6.39 26.41 1.79
N PHE A 59 -6.24 25.88 0.57
CA PHE A 59 -5.18 26.31 -0.34
C PHE A 59 -5.47 27.67 -0.99
N LEU A 60 -6.72 27.91 -1.43
CA LEU A 60 -7.09 29.18 -2.09
C LEU A 60 -6.91 30.40 -1.19
N ILE A 61 -7.20 30.26 0.11
CA ILE A 61 -7.00 31.32 1.11
C ILE A 61 -5.50 31.66 1.23
N GLU A 62 -4.63 30.67 1.30
CA GLU A 62 -3.18 30.93 1.40
C GLU A 62 -2.61 31.44 0.06
N ILE A 63 -3.10 30.95 -1.08
CA ILE A 63 -2.78 31.50 -2.41
C ILE A 63 -3.15 33.00 -2.46
N GLN A 64 -4.34 33.34 -2.00
CA GLN A 64 -4.80 34.74 -1.94
C GLN A 64 -3.90 35.59 -1.03
N ASN A 65 -3.52 35.10 0.14
CA ASN A 65 -2.62 35.81 1.05
C ASN A 65 -1.26 36.08 0.39
N ARG A 66 -0.70 35.10 -0.33
CA ARG A 66 0.56 35.26 -1.08
C ARG A 66 0.43 36.22 -2.25
N LEU A 67 -0.70 36.20 -2.96
CA LEU A 67 -0.97 37.17 -4.02
C LEU A 67 -0.97 38.59 -3.48
N ILE A 68 -1.63 38.87 -2.37
CA ILE A 68 -1.65 40.21 -1.73
C ILE A 68 -0.21 40.62 -1.39
N GLN A 69 0.59 39.77 -0.78
CA GLN A 69 1.97 40.07 -0.42
C GLN A 69 2.86 40.30 -1.65
N SER A 70 2.72 39.48 -2.68
CA SER A 70 3.45 39.62 -3.93
C SER A 70 3.02 40.91 -4.69
N ALA A 71 1.72 41.25 -4.66
CA ALA A 71 1.21 42.48 -5.29
C ALA A 71 1.82 43.75 -4.70
N HIS A 72 2.02 43.80 -3.37
CA HIS A 72 2.73 44.90 -2.72
C HIS A 72 4.18 45.03 -3.20
N ARG A 73 4.81 43.91 -3.55
CA ARG A 73 6.23 43.88 -3.95
C ARG A 73 6.43 44.17 -5.45
N PHE A 74 5.53 43.67 -6.29
CA PHE A 74 5.66 43.72 -7.75
C PHE A 74 4.67 44.67 -8.44
N ASN A 75 3.85 45.36 -7.66
CA ASN A 75 2.93 46.41 -8.09
C ASN A 75 1.91 45.93 -9.15
N PHE A 76 1.09 44.93 -8.78
CA PHE A 76 -0.06 44.50 -9.57
C PHE A 76 -1.35 44.44 -8.74
N ASP A 77 -2.52 44.37 -9.39
CA ASP A 77 -3.81 44.19 -8.71
C ASP A 77 -4.01 42.69 -8.33
N ALA A 78 -3.90 42.42 -7.03
CA ALA A 78 -4.09 41.06 -6.50
C ALA A 78 -5.49 40.50 -6.75
N SER A 79 -6.52 41.38 -6.75
CA SER A 79 -7.91 41.00 -6.96
C SER A 79 -8.18 40.61 -8.41
N GLU A 80 -7.59 41.35 -9.35
CA GLU A 80 -7.64 40.98 -10.77
C GLU A 80 -6.94 39.67 -11.04
N VAL A 81 -5.71 39.47 -10.52
CA VAL A 81 -4.94 38.24 -10.68
C VAL A 81 -5.67 37.05 -10.05
N MET A 82 -6.23 37.20 -8.84
CA MET A 82 -7.03 36.15 -8.20
C MET A 82 -8.24 35.76 -9.04
N SER A 83 -8.88 36.75 -9.71
CA SER A 83 -10.06 36.54 -10.54
C SER A 83 -9.74 35.86 -11.88
N GLN A 84 -8.55 36.13 -12.48
CA GLN A 84 -8.21 35.72 -13.84
C GLN A 84 -7.27 34.52 -13.89
N ASN A 85 -6.36 34.36 -12.91
CA ASN A 85 -5.26 33.40 -12.97
C ASN A 85 -5.42 32.23 -11.98
N ILE A 86 -6.36 32.32 -11.02
CA ILE A 86 -6.60 31.27 -10.06
C ILE A 86 -7.86 30.48 -10.46
N TYR A 87 -7.64 29.20 -10.75
CA TYR A 87 -8.64 28.28 -11.24
C TYR A 87 -8.94 27.22 -10.19
N GLY A 88 -10.16 26.70 -10.18
CA GLY A 88 -10.51 25.60 -9.29
C GLY A 88 -11.88 25.01 -9.55
N CYS A 89 -12.09 23.81 -9.02
CA CYS A 89 -13.38 23.14 -8.99
C CYS A 89 -13.72 22.70 -7.58
N GLU A 90 -14.99 22.77 -7.24
CA GLU A 90 -15.57 22.10 -6.07
C GLU A 90 -16.97 21.62 -6.47
N ILE A 91 -17.22 20.33 -6.24
CA ILE A 91 -18.48 19.69 -6.63
C ILE A 91 -19.60 19.96 -5.62
N ASP A 92 -19.22 20.10 -4.33
CA ASP A 92 -20.17 20.40 -3.25
C ASP A 92 -20.50 21.89 -3.24
N LYS A 93 -21.75 22.21 -3.54
CA LYS A 93 -22.25 23.59 -3.63
C LYS A 93 -22.11 24.36 -2.31
N ILE A 94 -22.29 23.68 -1.17
CA ILE A 94 -22.21 24.32 0.16
C ILE A 94 -20.76 24.75 0.44
N LYS A 95 -19.79 23.86 0.14
CA LYS A 95 -18.36 24.15 0.30
C LYS A 95 -17.92 25.25 -0.66
N TYR A 96 -18.36 25.15 -1.91
CA TYR A 96 -18.12 26.19 -2.91
C TYR A 96 -18.56 27.57 -2.42
N ASP A 97 -19.83 27.70 -1.98
CA ASP A 97 -20.38 28.98 -1.56
C ASP A 97 -19.64 29.56 -0.35
N LYS A 98 -19.35 28.73 0.66
CA LYS A 98 -18.59 29.15 1.85
C LYS A 98 -17.16 29.57 1.50
N CYS A 99 -16.50 28.86 0.58
CA CYS A 99 -15.17 29.24 0.11
C CYS A 99 -15.21 30.62 -0.57
N ILE A 100 -16.15 30.83 -1.50
CA ILE A 100 -16.30 32.11 -2.19
C ILE A 100 -16.61 33.24 -1.21
N GLU A 101 -17.47 33.00 -0.22
CA GLU A 101 -17.77 33.98 0.83
C GLU A 101 -16.50 34.38 1.60
N THR A 102 -15.71 33.39 2.03
CA THR A 102 -14.46 33.60 2.76
C THR A 102 -13.44 34.41 1.92
N LEU A 103 -13.25 34.04 0.65
CA LEU A 103 -12.33 34.73 -0.25
C LEU A 103 -12.74 36.20 -0.48
N LYS A 104 -14.06 36.48 -0.58
CA LYS A 104 -14.58 37.83 -0.71
C LYS A 104 -14.44 38.67 0.55
N LEU A 105 -14.51 38.07 1.74
CA LEU A 105 -14.25 38.77 3.00
C LEU A 105 -12.81 39.30 3.06
N LEU A 106 -11.85 38.51 2.57
CA LEU A 106 -10.43 38.88 2.54
C LEU A 106 -10.09 39.83 1.37
N MET A 107 -10.84 39.75 0.26
CA MET A 107 -10.59 40.49 -0.97
C MET A 107 -11.94 40.89 -1.60
N PRO A 108 -12.56 42.03 -1.16
CA PRO A 108 -13.92 42.41 -1.59
C PRO A 108 -14.12 42.56 -3.10
N ASN A 109 -13.08 42.96 -3.83
CA ASN A 109 -13.12 43.16 -5.28
C ASN A 109 -12.93 41.86 -6.09
N PHE A 110 -12.67 40.71 -5.41
CA PHE A 110 -12.52 39.42 -6.07
C PHE A 110 -13.82 38.97 -6.73
N VAL A 111 -13.70 38.50 -7.98
CA VAL A 111 -14.79 37.88 -8.74
C VAL A 111 -14.39 36.45 -9.09
N PRO A 112 -15.18 35.41 -8.75
CA PRO A 112 -14.82 34.03 -8.95
C PRO A 112 -14.99 33.56 -10.42
N LEU A 113 -14.31 34.22 -11.36
CA LEU A 113 -14.48 33.99 -12.80
C LEU A 113 -13.99 32.59 -13.23
N LYS A 114 -13.03 32.06 -12.53
CA LYS A 114 -12.36 30.79 -12.87
C LYS A 114 -12.60 29.67 -11.84
N LEU A 115 -13.28 29.97 -10.74
CA LEU A 115 -13.72 28.99 -9.76
C LEU A 115 -15.09 28.45 -10.16
N LYS A 116 -15.21 27.12 -10.26
CA LYS A 116 -16.40 26.46 -10.80
C LYS A 116 -17.01 25.49 -9.80
N ASN A 117 -18.33 25.48 -9.70
CA ASN A 117 -19.05 24.46 -8.98
C ASN A 117 -19.41 23.30 -9.93
N GLU A 118 -18.44 22.44 -10.20
CA GLU A 118 -18.58 21.28 -11.11
C GLU A 118 -17.63 20.15 -10.74
N ASP A 119 -17.85 18.95 -11.32
CA ASP A 119 -16.91 17.85 -11.18
C ASP A 119 -15.66 18.11 -12.01
N PHE A 120 -14.52 18.19 -11.33
CA PHE A 120 -13.21 18.39 -11.96
C PHE A 120 -12.87 17.34 -13.02
N LEU A 121 -13.24 16.08 -12.81
CA LEU A 121 -12.88 15.00 -13.72
C LEU A 121 -13.59 15.08 -15.08
N PHE A 122 -14.70 15.84 -15.16
CA PHE A 122 -15.39 16.15 -16.42
C PHE A 122 -15.10 17.56 -16.94
N SER A 123 -14.36 18.37 -16.18
CA SER A 123 -14.00 19.74 -16.57
C SER A 123 -13.03 19.73 -17.75
N LYS A 124 -13.23 20.67 -18.67
CA LYS A 124 -12.31 20.91 -19.80
C LYS A 124 -11.69 22.28 -19.69
N TRP A 125 -10.38 22.31 -19.73
CA TRP A 125 -9.60 23.54 -19.65
C TRP A 125 -8.97 23.84 -21.01
N LYS A 126 -9.07 25.11 -21.46
CA LYS A 126 -8.43 25.57 -22.69
C LYS A 126 -7.06 26.19 -22.44
N VAL A 127 -6.59 26.14 -21.19
CA VAL A 127 -5.32 26.67 -20.73
C VAL A 127 -4.52 25.60 -19.99
N GLN A 128 -3.22 25.76 -19.95
CA GLN A 128 -2.32 24.98 -19.12
C GLN A 128 -1.96 25.76 -17.86
N PHE A 129 -1.57 25.06 -16.81
CA PHE A 129 -1.30 25.61 -15.50
C PHE A 129 0.17 25.51 -15.14
N ASP A 130 0.72 26.59 -14.57
CA ASP A 130 2.09 26.63 -14.10
C ASP A 130 2.23 25.91 -12.76
N PHE A 131 1.20 26.01 -11.93
CA PHE A 131 1.12 25.32 -10.65
C PHE A 131 -0.24 24.63 -10.50
N ILE A 132 -0.21 23.35 -10.08
CA ILE A 132 -1.40 22.61 -9.69
C ILE A 132 -1.16 22.09 -8.28
N ILE A 133 -2.02 22.43 -7.34
CA ILE A 133 -1.84 22.11 -5.94
C ILE A 133 -3.18 21.73 -5.30
N GLY A 134 -3.17 20.84 -4.34
CA GLY A 134 -4.39 20.51 -3.59
C GLY A 134 -4.32 19.19 -2.82
N ASN A 135 -5.47 18.87 -2.24
CA ASN A 135 -5.75 17.63 -1.52
C ASN A 135 -6.94 16.94 -2.20
N PRO A 136 -6.71 16.02 -3.16
CA PRO A 136 -7.79 15.39 -3.92
C PRO A 136 -8.64 14.46 -3.03
N PRO A 137 -9.92 14.18 -3.37
CA PRO A 137 -10.81 13.39 -2.55
C PRO A 137 -10.39 11.91 -2.44
N TYR A 138 -10.40 11.34 -1.20
CA TYR A 138 -10.03 9.94 -0.90
C TYR A 138 -11.22 9.00 -1.03
N ILE A 139 -11.84 8.95 -2.21
CA ILE A 139 -12.98 8.07 -2.48
C ILE A 139 -12.45 6.73 -3.00
N ARG A 140 -12.74 5.66 -2.24
CA ARG A 140 -12.39 4.29 -2.64
C ARG A 140 -13.26 3.83 -3.80
N TYR A 141 -12.73 2.93 -4.62
CA TYR A 141 -13.43 2.35 -5.77
C TYR A 141 -14.85 1.87 -5.44
N GLU A 142 -15.04 1.21 -4.26
CA GLU A 142 -16.32 0.68 -3.82
C GLU A 142 -17.39 1.76 -3.60
N ASN A 143 -16.96 2.99 -3.36
CA ASN A 143 -17.82 4.14 -3.08
C ASN A 143 -18.02 5.03 -4.33
N ILE A 144 -17.45 4.66 -5.47
CA ILE A 144 -17.70 5.36 -6.75
C ILE A 144 -19.02 4.82 -7.32
N PRO A 145 -19.98 5.67 -7.71
CA PRO A 145 -21.22 5.23 -8.34
C PRO A 145 -20.95 4.41 -9.62
N LYS A 146 -21.63 3.28 -9.76
CA LYS A 146 -21.38 2.33 -10.86
C LYS A 146 -21.59 2.96 -12.25
N GLU A 147 -22.50 3.90 -12.32
CA GLU A 147 -22.89 4.61 -13.54
C GLU A 147 -21.76 5.45 -14.13
N VAL A 148 -20.89 6.05 -13.27
CA VAL A 148 -19.74 6.86 -13.70
C VAL A 148 -18.48 6.04 -13.93
N ILE A 149 -18.37 4.83 -13.37
CA ILE A 149 -17.18 3.97 -13.52
C ILE A 149 -16.87 3.71 -14.99
N SER A 150 -17.89 3.44 -15.82
CA SER A 150 -17.72 3.19 -17.25
C SER A 150 -17.17 4.41 -17.98
N SER A 151 -17.64 5.61 -17.64
CA SER A 151 -17.15 6.87 -18.20
C SER A 151 -15.70 7.13 -17.80
N TYR A 152 -15.34 6.90 -16.54
CA TYR A 152 -13.97 7.06 -16.07
C TYR A 152 -13.01 6.06 -16.75
N ARG A 153 -13.42 4.81 -16.95
CA ARG A 153 -12.62 3.80 -17.68
C ARG A 153 -12.36 4.18 -19.13
N PHE A 154 -13.31 4.83 -19.76
CA PHE A 154 -13.17 5.30 -21.14
C PHE A 154 -12.27 6.55 -21.23
N GLN A 155 -12.40 7.46 -20.27
CA GLN A 155 -11.73 8.76 -20.29
C GLN A 155 -10.28 8.70 -19.82
N PHE A 156 -9.97 7.87 -18.78
CA PHE A 156 -8.68 7.86 -18.10
C PHE A 156 -7.86 6.60 -18.38
N THR A 157 -6.65 6.79 -18.89
CA THR A 157 -5.72 5.69 -19.20
C THR A 157 -5.16 5.07 -17.93
N THR A 158 -5.04 5.85 -16.84
CA THR A 158 -4.55 5.39 -15.54
C THR A 158 -5.59 4.60 -14.76
N PHE A 159 -6.86 4.60 -15.19
CA PHE A 159 -7.87 3.77 -14.55
C PHE A 159 -7.47 2.29 -14.64
N HIS A 160 -7.11 1.71 -13.51
CA HIS A 160 -6.64 0.33 -13.46
C HIS A 160 -7.17 -0.39 -12.23
N TYR A 161 -7.68 -1.64 -12.46
CA TYR A 161 -8.22 -2.47 -11.40
C TYR A 161 -9.30 -1.74 -10.58
N ARG A 162 -9.17 -1.66 -9.26
CA ARG A 162 -10.07 -0.97 -8.32
C ARG A 162 -9.36 0.26 -7.75
N CYS A 163 -8.97 1.19 -8.61
CA CYS A 163 -8.24 2.37 -8.19
C CYS A 163 -9.13 3.37 -7.43
N ASP A 164 -8.54 4.02 -6.44
CA ASP A 164 -9.17 5.13 -5.73
C ASP A 164 -9.28 6.36 -6.64
N LEU A 165 -10.27 7.22 -6.42
CA LEU A 165 -10.63 8.32 -7.31
C LEU A 165 -9.48 9.31 -7.54
N TYR A 166 -8.65 9.57 -6.53
CA TYR A 166 -7.54 10.52 -6.66
C TYR A 166 -6.51 10.16 -7.75
N VAL A 167 -6.43 8.87 -8.17
CA VAL A 167 -5.58 8.43 -9.29
C VAL A 167 -5.96 9.16 -10.58
N LEU A 168 -7.25 9.39 -10.80
CA LEU A 168 -7.76 10.08 -11.98
C LEU A 168 -7.50 11.59 -11.89
N PHE A 169 -7.52 12.14 -10.67
CA PHE A 169 -7.13 13.53 -10.42
C PHE A 169 -5.68 13.79 -10.85
N TYR A 170 -4.75 12.86 -10.55
CA TYR A 170 -3.38 12.97 -11.04
C TYR A 170 -3.31 13.04 -12.57
N GLU A 171 -3.96 12.13 -13.28
CA GLU A 171 -3.94 12.12 -14.75
C GLU A 171 -4.53 13.40 -15.33
N GLN A 172 -5.71 13.81 -14.83
CA GLN A 172 -6.37 15.03 -15.31
C GLN A 172 -5.52 16.28 -15.05
N CYS A 173 -4.89 16.38 -13.87
CA CYS A 173 -4.01 17.48 -13.53
C CYS A 173 -2.76 17.52 -14.41
N LEU A 174 -2.06 16.38 -14.51
CA LEU A 174 -0.80 16.31 -15.26
C LEU A 174 -1.00 16.57 -16.76
N ASN A 175 -2.13 16.16 -17.35
CA ASN A 175 -2.48 16.47 -18.73
C ASN A 175 -2.72 17.99 -18.97
N ASN A 176 -3.01 18.74 -17.92
CA ASN A 176 -3.22 20.20 -18.00
C ASN A 176 -2.02 21.01 -17.47
N LEU A 177 -0.89 20.36 -17.17
CA LEU A 177 0.31 21.01 -16.65
C LEU A 177 1.12 21.64 -17.79
N SER A 178 1.50 22.92 -17.64
CA SER A 178 2.33 23.60 -18.62
C SER A 178 3.75 23.02 -18.71
N ILE A 179 4.48 23.30 -19.76
CA ILE A 179 5.92 23.00 -19.85
C ILE A 179 6.62 23.73 -18.69
N ASN A 180 7.48 23.04 -17.95
CA ASN A 180 8.09 23.50 -16.69
C ASN A 180 7.10 23.74 -15.54
N GLY A 181 5.83 23.43 -15.72
CA GLY A 181 4.84 23.49 -14.66
C GLY A 181 5.08 22.42 -13.57
N ARG A 182 4.54 22.68 -12.38
CA ARG A 182 4.68 21.81 -11.21
C ARG A 182 3.34 21.45 -10.60
N HIS A 183 3.22 20.20 -10.20
CA HIS A 183 2.05 19.61 -9.56
C HIS A 183 2.41 19.12 -8.16
N CYS A 184 1.70 19.58 -7.12
CA CYS A 184 1.93 19.16 -5.75
C CYS A 184 0.64 18.72 -5.08
N PHE A 185 0.55 17.44 -4.78
CA PHE A 185 -0.59 16.86 -4.05
C PHE A 185 -0.16 16.27 -2.72
N ILE A 186 -1.05 16.42 -1.72
CA ILE A 186 -1.06 15.60 -0.52
C ILE A 186 -2.20 14.59 -0.64
N CYS A 187 -1.87 13.31 -0.65
CA CYS A 187 -2.88 12.25 -0.74
C CYS A 187 -2.36 10.92 -0.21
N SER A 188 -3.22 9.88 -0.24
CA SER A 188 -2.79 8.53 0.14
C SER A 188 -1.61 8.05 -0.70
N ASN A 189 -0.58 7.52 -0.03
CA ASN A 189 0.63 6.97 -0.68
C ASN A 189 0.43 5.56 -1.25
N ARG A 190 -0.79 4.98 -1.14
CA ARG A 190 -1.08 3.60 -1.55
C ARG A 190 -0.84 3.36 -3.04
N TRP A 191 -1.08 4.36 -3.89
CA TRP A 191 -0.83 4.25 -5.32
C TRP A 191 0.65 4.02 -5.67
N LEU A 192 1.58 4.44 -4.80
CA LEU A 192 3.00 4.17 -4.97
C LEU A 192 3.33 2.68 -4.90
N ARG A 193 2.52 1.88 -4.20
CA ARG A 193 2.81 0.48 -3.84
C ARG A 193 1.80 -0.52 -4.42
N ASN A 194 0.50 -0.17 -4.47
CA ASN A 194 -0.57 -1.10 -4.81
C ASN A 194 -0.71 -1.33 -6.32
N GLU A 195 -1.33 -2.45 -6.71
CA GLU A 195 -1.53 -2.83 -8.10
C GLU A 195 -2.33 -1.77 -8.87
N TYR A 196 -3.36 -1.19 -8.26
CA TYR A 196 -4.18 -0.17 -8.92
C TYR A 196 -3.40 1.10 -9.31
N GLY A 197 -2.28 1.40 -8.65
CA GLY A 197 -1.40 2.53 -8.99
C GLY A 197 -0.43 2.27 -10.14
N LYS A 198 -0.38 1.03 -10.67
CA LYS A 198 0.60 0.62 -11.69
C LYS A 198 0.59 1.49 -12.93
N LYS A 199 -0.59 1.77 -13.48
CA LYS A 199 -0.72 2.61 -14.67
C LYS A 199 -0.36 4.07 -14.39
N LEU A 200 -0.71 4.62 -13.21
CA LEU A 200 -0.33 5.97 -12.82
C LEU A 200 1.20 6.10 -12.69
N ARG A 201 1.86 5.12 -12.05
CA ARG A 201 3.33 5.10 -11.97
C ARG A 201 3.99 5.06 -13.34
N ALA A 202 3.46 4.23 -14.24
CA ALA A 202 3.95 4.16 -15.62
C ALA A 202 3.75 5.50 -16.36
N PHE A 203 2.58 6.12 -16.22
CA PHE A 203 2.25 7.41 -16.82
C PHE A 203 3.20 8.52 -16.34
N ILE A 204 3.44 8.62 -15.03
CA ILE A 204 4.38 9.59 -14.47
C ILE A 204 5.81 9.30 -14.96
N SER A 205 6.28 8.05 -14.85
CA SER A 205 7.65 7.68 -15.24
C SER A 205 7.97 7.88 -16.72
N SER A 206 6.96 7.82 -17.60
CA SER A 206 7.14 7.95 -19.05
C SER A 206 7.10 9.39 -19.54
N SER A 207 6.52 10.32 -18.79
CA SER A 207 6.19 11.65 -19.32
C SER A 207 6.58 12.81 -18.41
N TYR A 208 6.77 12.56 -17.11
CA TYR A 208 7.00 13.59 -16.11
C TYR A 208 8.20 13.25 -15.22
N ASN A 209 8.67 14.24 -14.46
CA ASN A 209 9.69 14.06 -13.45
C ASN A 209 9.05 14.10 -12.05
N LEU A 210 9.18 13.01 -11.27
CA LEU A 210 8.80 13.00 -9.87
C LEU A 210 9.95 13.58 -9.05
N GLU A 211 9.82 14.84 -8.62
CA GLU A 211 10.89 15.55 -7.91
C GLU A 211 10.98 15.17 -6.42
N TYR A 212 9.81 15.04 -5.76
CA TYR A 212 9.74 14.71 -4.34
C TYR A 212 8.64 13.69 -4.05
N VAL A 213 8.94 12.80 -3.09
CA VAL A 213 7.96 11.99 -2.36
C VAL A 213 8.28 12.12 -0.87
N ILE A 214 7.40 12.75 -0.12
CA ILE A 214 7.57 13.03 1.30
C ILE A 214 6.50 12.26 2.06
N ASP A 215 6.91 11.27 2.85
CA ASP A 215 6.02 10.54 3.74
C ASP A 215 5.70 11.41 4.96
N VAL A 216 4.42 11.65 5.18
CA VAL A 216 3.90 12.43 6.31
C VAL A 216 2.87 11.62 7.13
N GLU A 217 2.97 10.29 7.09
CA GLU A 217 2.02 9.39 7.77
C GLU A 217 1.95 9.62 9.29
N LYS A 218 3.07 10.03 9.90
CA LYS A 218 3.17 10.26 11.35
C LYS A 218 2.82 11.68 11.78
N VAL A 219 2.63 12.57 10.82
CA VAL A 219 2.34 13.98 11.07
C VAL A 219 0.83 14.17 11.20
N GLU A 220 0.38 14.94 12.17
CA GLU A 220 -1.02 15.38 12.26
C GLU A 220 -1.31 16.45 11.20
N VAL A 221 -1.42 15.98 9.95
CA VAL A 221 -1.63 16.82 8.77
C VAL A 221 -3.02 17.45 8.76
N PHE A 222 -3.99 16.80 9.38
CA PHE A 222 -5.39 17.17 9.39
C PHE A 222 -5.87 17.53 10.78
N LYS A 223 -6.81 18.47 10.86
CA LYS A 223 -7.46 18.86 12.14
C LYS A 223 -8.29 17.74 12.76
N GLU A 224 -8.69 16.74 11.97
CA GLU A 224 -9.40 15.54 12.43
C GLU A 224 -8.58 14.30 12.10
N SER A 225 -8.63 13.27 12.97
CA SER A 225 -7.86 12.03 12.79
C SER A 225 -8.38 11.22 11.59
N VAL A 226 -7.82 11.45 10.42
CA VAL A 226 -8.06 10.64 9.23
C VAL A 226 -6.95 9.58 9.15
N LEU A 227 -7.34 8.32 9.26
CA LEU A 227 -6.44 7.18 9.05
C LEU A 227 -6.08 7.04 7.57
N ALA A 228 -5.22 7.91 7.07
CA ALA A 228 -4.71 7.86 5.72
C ALA A 228 -3.18 7.79 5.75
N TYR A 229 -2.62 6.86 5.00
CA TYR A 229 -1.19 6.79 4.70
C TYR A 229 -0.87 7.92 3.73
N LEU A 230 -0.39 9.05 4.24
CA LEU A 230 -0.26 10.27 3.48
C LEU A 230 1.15 10.46 2.95
N ALA A 231 1.24 10.95 1.72
CA ALA A 231 2.46 11.51 1.17
C ALA A 231 2.19 12.80 0.42
N ILE A 232 3.16 13.72 0.49
CA ILE A 232 3.23 14.87 -0.40
C ILE A 232 4.10 14.47 -1.58
N THR A 233 3.60 14.69 -2.80
CA THR A 233 4.34 14.44 -4.03
C THR A 233 4.48 15.72 -4.84
N LEU A 234 5.69 15.99 -5.34
CA LEU A 234 5.96 17.05 -6.30
C LEU A 234 6.36 16.45 -7.63
N ILE A 235 5.63 16.76 -8.67
CA ILE A 235 5.83 16.29 -10.05
C ILE A 235 5.99 17.50 -10.96
N SER A 236 6.97 17.48 -11.86
CA SER A 236 7.16 18.55 -12.85
C SER A 236 7.08 18.05 -14.28
N ASN A 237 6.69 18.94 -15.18
CA ASN A 237 6.69 18.74 -16.63
C ASN A 237 8.01 19.29 -17.24
N THR A 238 9.15 18.83 -16.70
CA THR A 238 10.50 19.22 -17.14
C THR A 238 11.19 18.15 -17.99
N GLY A 239 10.41 17.15 -18.43
CA GLY A 239 10.95 15.95 -19.10
C GLY A 239 11.18 14.80 -18.12
N VAL A 240 11.71 13.69 -18.65
CA VAL A 240 11.85 12.42 -17.95
C VAL A 240 13.29 12.21 -17.47
N GLY A 241 13.47 11.71 -16.25
CA GLY A 241 14.76 11.11 -15.84
C GLY A 241 15.56 11.85 -14.78
N GLY A 242 14.96 12.78 -14.05
CA GLY A 242 15.56 13.38 -12.85
C GLY A 242 15.65 12.41 -11.66
N ASP A 243 16.44 12.79 -10.65
CA ASP A 243 16.46 12.12 -9.36
C ASP A 243 15.20 12.50 -8.57
N THR A 244 14.61 11.51 -7.89
CA THR A 244 13.51 11.73 -6.95
C THR A 244 14.07 11.88 -5.53
N ASN A 245 13.73 12.96 -4.86
CA ASN A 245 14.06 13.20 -3.47
C ASN A 245 13.02 12.52 -2.57
N ILE A 246 13.47 11.62 -1.70
CA ILE A 246 12.61 10.88 -0.77
C ILE A 246 12.87 11.39 0.65
N ALA A 247 11.82 11.71 1.38
CA ALA A 247 11.90 12.11 2.78
C ALA A 247 10.80 11.45 3.61
N THR A 248 11.05 11.29 4.90
CA THR A 248 10.04 10.95 5.90
C THR A 248 10.04 12.05 6.95
N ILE A 249 8.90 12.62 7.21
CA ILE A 249 8.66 13.67 8.21
C ILE A 249 7.85 13.05 9.34
N ASN A 250 8.31 13.27 10.57
CA ASN A 250 7.66 12.69 11.74
C ASN A 250 6.91 13.74 12.59
N ASP A 251 7.23 15.02 12.40
CA ASP A 251 6.64 16.14 13.14
C ASP A 251 6.44 17.36 12.24
N LEU A 252 5.40 18.17 12.51
CA LEU A 252 5.08 19.39 11.74
C LEU A 252 6.25 20.39 11.70
N SER A 253 7.09 20.44 12.73
CA SER A 253 8.25 21.34 12.80
C SER A 253 9.34 21.03 11.77
N GLU A 254 9.37 19.81 11.25
CA GLU A 254 10.29 19.36 10.21
C GLU A 254 9.85 19.78 8.80
N LEU A 255 8.61 20.27 8.62
CA LEU A 255 8.09 20.77 7.36
C LEU A 255 8.68 22.13 7.00
N LYS A 256 9.95 22.16 6.65
CA LYS A 256 10.73 23.35 6.27
C LYS A 256 11.68 23.02 5.13
N LEU A 257 11.87 23.96 4.21
CA LEU A 257 12.88 23.85 3.17
C LEU A 257 14.23 24.42 3.66
N PRO A 258 15.39 23.81 3.30
CA PRO A 258 15.52 22.53 2.60
C PRO A 258 15.22 21.32 3.49
N ILE A 259 14.65 20.25 2.89
CA ILE A 259 14.40 18.97 3.57
C ILE A 259 15.61 18.05 3.36
N ALA A 260 16.00 17.30 4.40
CA ALA A 260 16.93 16.20 4.25
C ALA A 260 16.28 15.08 3.42
N THR A 261 16.91 14.68 2.33
CA THR A 261 16.35 13.70 1.37
C THR A 261 17.37 12.67 0.94
N ASP A 262 16.87 11.45 0.70
CA ASP A 262 17.58 10.44 -0.08
C ASP A 262 17.22 10.58 -1.56
N LYS A 263 18.20 10.52 -2.46
CA LYS A 263 17.96 10.60 -3.90
C LYS A 263 17.84 9.22 -4.52
N LYS A 264 16.78 8.99 -5.31
CA LYS A 264 16.54 7.74 -6.03
C LYS A 264 16.15 7.97 -7.48
N LYS A 265 16.64 7.10 -8.38
CA LYS A 265 16.26 7.11 -9.80
C LYS A 265 15.07 6.18 -10.02
N ILE A 266 13.86 6.68 -9.97
CA ILE A 266 12.64 5.87 -10.08
C ILE A 266 12.39 5.30 -11.48
N ARG A 267 12.92 5.93 -12.53
CA ARG A 267 12.76 5.48 -13.92
C ARG A 267 13.22 4.04 -14.13
N TYR A 268 14.19 3.57 -13.36
CA TYR A 268 14.74 2.22 -13.44
C TYR A 268 14.11 1.26 -12.43
N LEU A 269 13.17 1.72 -11.62
CA LEU A 269 12.50 0.88 -10.63
C LEU A 269 11.20 0.32 -11.24
N ASN A 270 11.21 -0.96 -11.59
CA ASN A 270 9.97 -1.68 -11.95
C ASN A 270 8.95 -1.69 -10.79
N ASN A 271 9.38 -1.34 -9.58
CA ASN A 271 8.56 -1.37 -8.37
C ASN A 271 8.96 -0.23 -7.42
N TRP A 272 7.99 0.64 -7.11
CA TRP A 272 8.16 1.77 -6.19
C TRP A 272 7.96 1.40 -4.72
N ASN A 273 7.77 0.13 -4.40
CA ASN A 273 7.58 -0.34 -3.01
C ASN A 273 8.77 0.01 -2.10
N ASN A 274 9.95 0.17 -2.67
CA ASN A 274 11.20 0.40 -1.93
C ASN A 274 11.62 1.88 -1.88
N LEU A 275 10.73 2.83 -2.23
CA LEU A 275 11.08 4.25 -2.22
C LEU A 275 11.52 4.73 -0.84
N PHE A 276 10.83 4.29 0.21
CA PHE A 276 11.11 4.68 1.60
C PHE A 276 12.07 3.75 2.33
N LEU A 277 12.58 2.73 1.64
CA LEU A 277 13.60 1.88 2.22
C LEU A 277 14.97 2.56 1.99
N SER A 278 15.74 2.71 3.05
CA SER A 278 17.08 3.30 3.01
C SER A 278 17.98 2.61 1.96
N ASN A 279 19.03 3.28 1.49
CA ASN A 279 20.03 2.72 0.57
C ASN A 279 20.77 1.49 1.13
N GLU A 280 20.57 1.17 2.40
CA GLU A 280 21.06 -0.03 3.11
C GLU A 280 20.54 -1.36 2.54
N MET A 281 19.61 -1.34 1.56
CA MET A 281 19.09 -2.56 0.92
C MET A 281 19.92 -3.07 -0.26
N ASN A 282 21.05 -2.44 -0.56
CA ASN A 282 22.02 -3.00 -1.50
C ASN A 282 22.62 -4.28 -0.89
N GLY A 283 22.53 -5.40 -1.60
CA GLY A 283 23.00 -6.70 -1.11
C GLY A 283 21.90 -7.62 -0.59
N LEU A 284 20.65 -7.14 -0.46
CA LEU A 284 19.52 -7.94 -0.01
C LEU A 284 18.74 -8.55 -1.18
N SER A 285 18.08 -9.68 -0.92
CA SER A 285 17.28 -10.41 -1.91
C SER A 285 15.89 -10.74 -1.38
N SER A 286 14.93 -11.01 -2.27
CA SER A 286 13.61 -11.45 -1.81
C SER A 286 13.64 -12.90 -1.33
N VAL A 287 12.69 -13.26 -0.48
CA VAL A 287 12.52 -14.63 0.04
C VAL A 287 12.43 -15.64 -1.11
N GLU A 288 11.64 -15.36 -2.15
CA GLU A 288 11.47 -16.27 -3.29
C GLU A 288 12.72 -16.36 -4.19
N GLN A 289 13.46 -15.24 -4.38
CA GLN A 289 14.71 -15.26 -5.15
C GLN A 289 15.78 -16.15 -4.52
N GLN A 290 15.71 -16.38 -3.21
CA GLN A 290 16.61 -17.29 -2.51
C GLN A 290 16.14 -18.76 -2.54
N GLY A 291 15.06 -19.06 -3.28
CA GLY A 291 14.58 -20.42 -3.51
C GLY A 291 13.54 -20.91 -2.50
N PHE A 292 13.09 -20.06 -1.58
CA PHE A 292 11.98 -20.39 -0.69
C PHE A 292 10.64 -20.28 -1.43
N LYS A 293 9.68 -21.13 -1.04
CA LYS A 293 8.32 -21.11 -1.61
C LYS A 293 7.32 -20.71 -0.54
N ILE A 294 6.51 -19.72 -0.84
CA ILE A 294 5.51 -19.15 0.08
C ILE A 294 4.12 -19.64 -0.35
N GLY A 295 3.34 -20.11 0.61
CA GLY A 295 1.97 -20.52 0.39
C GLY A 295 1.05 -20.16 1.54
N ILE A 296 -0.24 -20.40 1.34
CA ILE A 296 -1.29 -20.28 2.35
C ILE A 296 -1.85 -21.66 2.62
N GLY A 297 -2.29 -21.92 3.85
CA GLY A 297 -2.91 -23.16 4.23
C GLY A 297 -4.29 -23.38 3.60
N VAL A 298 -4.89 -24.54 3.87
CA VAL A 298 -6.09 -25.00 3.19
C VAL A 298 -7.35 -24.28 3.67
N ALA A 299 -8.18 -23.81 2.71
CA ALA A 299 -9.54 -23.39 2.95
C ALA A 299 -10.51 -24.57 2.72
N THR A 300 -11.27 -24.92 3.73
CA THR A 300 -12.23 -26.03 3.65
C THR A 300 -13.57 -25.62 3.07
N GLY A 301 -14.00 -24.38 3.32
CA GLY A 301 -15.33 -23.87 3.01
C GLY A 301 -16.43 -24.36 3.97
N ALA A 302 -16.03 -25.12 5.00
CA ALA A 302 -16.90 -25.57 6.10
C ALA A 302 -16.01 -26.07 7.27
N ASP A 303 -15.20 -25.20 7.85
CA ASP A 303 -14.21 -25.56 8.86
C ASP A 303 -14.79 -26.37 10.02
N LYS A 304 -15.99 -25.99 10.48
CA LYS A 304 -16.70 -26.69 11.56
C LYS A 304 -17.03 -28.16 11.25
N LEU A 305 -17.07 -28.52 9.95
CA LEU A 305 -17.40 -29.87 9.50
C LEU A 305 -16.16 -30.66 9.03
N PHE A 306 -15.07 -29.99 8.70
CA PHE A 306 -13.86 -30.64 8.22
C PHE A 306 -12.69 -30.60 9.20
N ILE A 307 -12.82 -29.86 10.31
CA ILE A 307 -11.75 -29.73 11.31
C ILE A 307 -12.33 -29.96 12.70
N SER A 308 -11.83 -31.00 13.41
CA SER A 308 -12.26 -31.32 14.78
C SER A 308 -11.14 -32.04 15.55
N THR A 309 -11.19 -31.95 16.87
CA THR A 309 -10.39 -32.75 17.79
C THR A 309 -10.92 -34.19 17.92
N GLU A 310 -12.24 -34.38 17.72
CA GLU A 310 -12.93 -35.66 17.86
C GLU A 310 -12.63 -36.63 16.70
N PHE A 311 -12.14 -36.12 15.59
CA PHE A 311 -11.87 -36.94 14.40
C PHE A 311 -10.88 -38.06 14.68
N LYS A 312 -9.93 -37.83 15.58
CA LYS A 312 -8.95 -38.84 15.97
C LYS A 312 -9.60 -40.19 16.37
N ASP A 313 -10.77 -40.16 16.98
CA ASP A 313 -11.47 -41.33 17.50
C ASP A 313 -12.67 -41.75 16.63
N THR A 314 -13.16 -40.87 15.76
CA THR A 314 -14.42 -41.05 15.03
C THR A 314 -14.29 -41.24 13.53
N ILE A 315 -13.12 -40.95 12.93
CA ILE A 315 -12.87 -41.03 11.49
C ILE A 315 -11.66 -41.98 11.24
N GLU A 316 -11.58 -42.55 10.05
CA GLU A 316 -10.44 -43.34 9.62
C GLU A 316 -9.14 -42.54 9.65
N GLN A 317 -8.10 -43.05 10.31
CA GLN A 317 -6.82 -42.37 10.52
C GLN A 317 -6.12 -41.97 9.23
N GLU A 318 -6.32 -42.76 8.17
CA GLU A 318 -5.75 -42.54 6.84
C GLU A 318 -6.24 -41.22 6.19
N LEU A 319 -7.41 -40.76 6.59
CA LEU A 319 -8.02 -39.50 6.10
C LEU A 319 -7.68 -38.29 6.98
N LEU A 320 -6.93 -38.47 8.05
CA LEU A 320 -6.67 -37.42 9.02
C LEU A 320 -5.30 -36.79 8.84
N LEU A 321 -5.29 -35.49 8.76
CA LEU A 321 -4.05 -34.69 8.78
C LEU A 321 -4.05 -33.79 10.03
N PRO A 322 -3.02 -33.88 10.89
CA PRO A 322 -2.89 -32.90 11.99
C PRO A 322 -2.82 -31.48 11.40
N ILE A 323 -3.72 -30.60 11.84
CA ILE A 323 -3.81 -29.25 11.28
C ILE A 323 -3.54 -28.20 12.37
N VAL A 324 -2.84 -27.13 11.97
CA VAL A 324 -2.53 -25.98 12.82
C VAL A 324 -3.32 -24.76 12.34
N ASN A 325 -3.94 -24.06 13.27
CA ASN A 325 -4.61 -22.79 13.03
C ASN A 325 -3.92 -21.62 13.79
N ALA A 326 -4.36 -20.38 13.56
CA ALA A 326 -3.74 -19.21 14.17
C ALA A 326 -3.81 -19.20 15.70
N LYS A 327 -4.80 -19.88 16.32
CA LYS A 327 -4.91 -19.99 17.79
C LYS A 327 -3.84 -20.88 18.41
N ASP A 328 -3.30 -21.84 17.65
CA ASP A 328 -2.19 -22.69 18.10
C ASP A 328 -0.85 -21.92 18.13
N LEU A 329 -0.77 -20.80 17.37
CA LEU A 329 0.37 -19.90 17.28
C LEU A 329 0.17 -18.60 18.08
N SER A 330 -0.93 -18.47 18.81
CA SER A 330 -1.21 -17.30 19.64
C SER A 330 -0.52 -17.44 21.01
N GLY A 331 0.16 -16.34 21.46
CA GLY A 331 0.94 -16.33 22.69
C GLY A 331 2.42 -16.56 22.46
N ASP A 332 3.18 -16.83 23.52
CA ASP A 332 4.65 -16.89 23.46
C ASP A 332 5.19 -18.25 22.96
N LYS A 333 4.34 -19.27 22.89
CA LYS A 333 4.73 -20.63 22.51
C LYS A 333 3.67 -21.30 21.64
N PHE A 334 4.15 -22.15 20.73
CA PHE A 334 3.31 -23.07 19.99
C PHE A 334 2.57 -24.04 20.91
N ASN A 335 1.24 -24.11 20.76
CA ASN A 335 0.40 -25.00 21.56
C ASN A 335 -0.70 -25.61 20.69
N TRP A 336 -0.39 -26.76 20.08
CA TRP A 336 -1.34 -27.48 19.24
C TRP A 336 -2.54 -28.01 20.06
N LYS A 337 -3.74 -27.72 19.60
CA LYS A 337 -5.00 -28.07 20.28
C LYS A 337 -5.54 -29.46 19.89
N GLY A 338 -4.77 -30.28 19.21
CA GLY A 338 -5.21 -31.63 18.82
C GLY A 338 -6.19 -31.66 17.65
N LEU A 339 -6.17 -30.64 16.78
CA LEU A 339 -7.09 -30.53 15.64
C LEU A 339 -6.64 -31.43 14.48
N TYR A 340 -7.59 -32.12 13.86
CA TYR A 340 -7.39 -32.89 12.65
C TYR A 340 -8.28 -32.39 11.52
N LEU A 341 -7.72 -32.36 10.31
CA LEU A 341 -8.43 -32.11 9.06
C LEU A 341 -8.88 -33.44 8.47
N LEU A 342 -10.18 -33.57 8.18
CA LEU A 342 -10.70 -34.64 7.34
C LEU A 342 -10.34 -34.34 5.87
N ASN A 343 -9.39 -35.08 5.33
CA ASN A 343 -8.84 -34.93 4.00
C ASN A 343 -9.55 -35.85 2.98
N PRO A 344 -10.35 -35.32 2.05
CA PRO A 344 -11.05 -36.13 1.06
C PRO A 344 -10.21 -36.45 -0.20
N TYR A 345 -8.88 -36.36 -0.10
CA TYR A 345 -8.00 -36.59 -1.25
C TYR A 345 -6.95 -37.66 -0.97
N ASN A 346 -6.70 -38.49 -1.98
CA ASN A 346 -5.60 -39.45 -1.99
C ASN A 346 -4.24 -38.74 -2.11
N SER A 347 -3.14 -39.50 -1.90
CA SER A 347 -1.76 -38.99 -2.02
C SER A 347 -1.43 -38.41 -3.41
N ASN A 348 -2.08 -38.85 -4.47
CA ASN A 348 -1.95 -38.37 -5.84
C ASN A 348 -2.85 -37.15 -6.13
N GLY A 349 -3.64 -36.67 -5.13
CA GLY A 349 -4.57 -35.53 -5.28
C GLY A 349 -5.91 -35.85 -5.93
N SER A 350 -6.21 -37.14 -6.23
CA SER A 350 -7.54 -37.58 -6.63
C SER A 350 -8.50 -37.60 -5.43
N ILE A 351 -9.80 -37.47 -5.69
CA ILE A 351 -10.83 -37.54 -4.66
C ILE A 351 -10.96 -39.01 -4.22
N ILE A 352 -11.12 -39.26 -2.91
CA ILE A 352 -11.33 -40.59 -2.36
C ILE A 352 -12.66 -41.20 -2.81
N GLU A 353 -12.72 -42.51 -2.88
CA GLU A 353 -13.98 -43.27 -2.99
C GLU A 353 -14.60 -43.39 -1.58
N LEU A 354 -15.57 -42.53 -1.27
CA LEU A 354 -16.12 -42.42 0.09
C LEU A 354 -16.66 -43.77 0.65
N ASN A 355 -17.12 -44.68 -0.22
CA ASN A 355 -17.58 -46.01 0.20
C ASN A 355 -16.51 -46.88 0.83
N ARG A 356 -15.23 -46.61 0.64
CA ARG A 356 -14.13 -47.30 1.29
C ARG A 356 -13.86 -46.89 2.74
N TYR A 357 -14.51 -45.80 3.17
CA TYR A 357 -14.32 -45.16 4.45
C TYR A 357 -15.66 -45.02 5.19
N PRO A 358 -16.16 -46.08 5.81
CA PRO A 358 -17.53 -46.11 6.35
C PRO A 358 -17.78 -45.08 7.45
N LYS A 359 -16.80 -44.80 8.33
CA LYS A 359 -16.95 -43.79 9.38
C LYS A 359 -17.04 -42.38 8.79
N ALA A 360 -16.09 -42.04 7.89
CA ALA A 360 -16.11 -40.73 7.19
C ALA A 360 -17.39 -40.58 6.35
N LYS A 361 -17.83 -41.64 5.69
CA LYS A 361 -19.09 -41.64 4.92
C LYS A 361 -20.28 -41.33 5.82
N GLN A 362 -20.44 -42.07 6.92
CA GLN A 362 -21.54 -41.85 7.87
C GLN A 362 -21.54 -40.43 8.40
N TYR A 363 -20.39 -39.92 8.81
CA TYR A 363 -20.24 -38.56 9.31
C TYR A 363 -20.62 -37.52 8.26
N LEU A 364 -20.08 -37.61 7.04
CA LEU A 364 -20.33 -36.65 5.98
C LEU A 364 -21.78 -36.68 5.48
N GLU A 365 -22.42 -37.86 5.42
CA GLU A 365 -23.83 -38.01 5.03
C GLU A 365 -24.78 -37.32 6.01
N ILE A 366 -24.51 -37.34 7.31
CA ILE A 366 -25.27 -36.59 8.31
C ILE A 366 -25.27 -35.10 7.99
N HIS A 367 -24.17 -34.58 7.49
CA HIS A 367 -24.00 -33.17 7.18
C HIS A 367 -24.20 -32.81 5.69
N LYS A 368 -24.66 -33.76 4.87
CA LYS A 368 -24.76 -33.64 3.42
C LYS A 368 -25.55 -32.41 2.95
N SER A 369 -26.70 -32.14 3.56
CA SER A 369 -27.54 -31.00 3.20
C SER A 369 -26.83 -29.65 3.34
N VAL A 370 -25.99 -29.48 4.38
CA VAL A 370 -25.19 -28.29 4.60
C VAL A 370 -24.05 -28.21 3.57
N LEU A 371 -23.38 -29.34 3.31
CA LEU A 371 -22.25 -29.42 2.40
C LEU A 371 -22.65 -29.19 0.94
N GLU A 372 -23.83 -29.65 0.52
CA GLU A 372 -24.38 -29.42 -0.83
C GLU A 372 -24.74 -27.96 -1.10
N ASN A 373 -25.07 -27.20 -0.08
CA ASN A 373 -25.39 -25.78 -0.21
C ASN A 373 -24.18 -24.87 -0.44
N ARG A 374 -22.96 -25.38 -0.35
CA ARG A 374 -21.74 -24.59 -0.57
C ARG A 374 -21.60 -24.15 -2.04
N HIS A 375 -21.10 -22.93 -2.22
CA HIS A 375 -20.93 -22.32 -3.55
C HIS A 375 -20.11 -23.21 -4.53
N ILE A 376 -19.08 -23.91 -4.03
CA ILE A 376 -18.25 -24.79 -4.86
C ILE A 376 -19.03 -26.00 -5.40
N VAL A 377 -20.01 -26.50 -4.64
CA VAL A 377 -20.86 -27.62 -5.04
C VAL A 377 -21.88 -27.17 -6.08
N LYS A 378 -22.48 -25.98 -5.90
CA LYS A 378 -23.37 -25.35 -6.88
C LYS A 378 -22.68 -25.12 -8.24
N ASN A 379 -21.35 -25.02 -8.23
CA ASN A 379 -20.51 -24.90 -9.43
C ASN A 379 -19.95 -26.26 -9.92
N GLY A 380 -20.59 -27.38 -9.56
CA GLY A 380 -20.30 -28.72 -10.09
C GLY A 380 -19.21 -29.52 -9.40
N ARG A 381 -18.68 -29.07 -8.24
CA ARG A 381 -17.74 -29.89 -7.45
C ARG A 381 -18.49 -30.89 -6.58
N MET A 382 -17.83 -32.00 -6.26
CA MET A 382 -18.41 -33.01 -5.35
C MET A 382 -18.70 -32.41 -3.98
N TRP A 383 -19.79 -32.84 -3.35
CA TRP A 383 -20.30 -32.24 -2.11
C TRP A 383 -19.41 -32.42 -0.88
N TYR A 384 -18.51 -33.40 -0.86
CA TYR A 384 -17.59 -33.67 0.26
C TYR A 384 -16.15 -33.19 0.05
N VAL A 385 -15.86 -32.44 -1.03
CA VAL A 385 -14.52 -31.88 -1.24
C VAL A 385 -14.34 -30.51 -0.57
N LEU A 386 -13.08 -30.11 -0.38
CA LEU A 386 -12.72 -28.80 0.16
C LEU A 386 -12.66 -27.73 -0.94
N ILE A 387 -12.63 -26.45 -0.54
CA ILE A 387 -12.38 -25.34 -1.50
C ILE A 387 -11.01 -25.54 -2.14
N ASP A 388 -9.98 -25.71 -1.33
CA ASP A 388 -8.62 -25.93 -1.83
C ASP A 388 -8.28 -27.43 -1.88
N LYS A 389 -7.44 -27.81 -2.84
CA LYS A 389 -6.86 -29.14 -2.87
C LYS A 389 -5.79 -29.28 -1.78
N VAL A 390 -5.88 -30.33 -1.01
CA VAL A 390 -4.85 -30.71 -0.06
C VAL A 390 -3.64 -31.32 -0.79
N LYS A 391 -2.45 -30.95 -0.35
CA LYS A 391 -1.17 -31.53 -0.77
C LYS A 391 -0.59 -32.32 0.40
N PRO A 392 -0.92 -33.61 0.56
CA PRO A 392 -0.55 -34.36 1.76
C PRO A 392 0.95 -34.37 2.06
N GLN A 393 1.79 -34.28 1.03
CA GLN A 393 3.25 -34.19 1.17
C GLN A 393 3.71 -32.99 2.00
N LEU A 394 2.92 -31.88 2.01
CA LEU A 394 3.24 -30.69 2.77
C LEU A 394 3.32 -30.93 4.28
N VAL A 395 2.57 -31.92 4.80
CA VAL A 395 2.67 -32.31 6.22
C VAL A 395 4.10 -32.71 6.58
N LYS A 396 4.72 -33.57 5.75
CA LYS A 396 6.06 -34.11 5.99
C LYS A 396 7.22 -33.18 5.67
N GLN A 397 6.93 -32.02 5.05
CA GLN A 397 7.95 -31.03 4.70
C GLN A 397 8.21 -30.10 5.88
N PRO A 398 9.47 -29.88 6.28
CA PRO A 398 9.83 -28.82 7.19
C PRO A 398 9.40 -27.47 6.61
N LYS A 399 8.84 -26.61 7.46
CA LYS A 399 8.32 -25.31 7.03
C LYS A 399 8.21 -24.32 8.19
N ILE A 400 8.29 -23.04 7.87
CA ILE A 400 7.93 -21.97 8.79
C ILE A 400 6.42 -21.77 8.70
N LEU A 401 5.76 -21.61 9.83
CA LEU A 401 4.33 -21.28 9.95
C LEU A 401 4.18 -19.87 10.54
N LEU A 402 3.34 -19.05 9.90
CA LEU A 402 3.10 -17.64 10.20
C LEU A 402 1.58 -17.39 10.25
N PRO A 403 1.01 -16.88 11.35
CA PRO A 403 -0.40 -16.46 11.37
C PRO A 403 -0.58 -15.19 10.51
N ASP A 404 -1.74 -15.06 9.83
CA ASP A 404 -2.05 -13.88 8.99
C ASP A 404 -1.98 -12.57 9.80
N ILE A 405 -2.53 -12.57 11.01
CA ILE A 405 -2.56 -11.41 11.92
C ILE A 405 -1.81 -11.79 13.19
N SER A 406 -0.76 -11.06 13.52
CA SER A 406 -0.01 -11.31 14.74
C SER A 406 0.45 -10.00 15.39
N GLY A 407 0.10 -9.81 16.66
CA GLY A 407 0.65 -8.77 17.52
C GLY A 407 2.02 -9.13 18.07
N ASN A 408 2.18 -10.39 18.44
CA ASN A 408 3.46 -10.99 18.78
C ASN A 408 3.91 -11.82 17.59
N ASN A 409 5.15 -11.64 17.15
CA ASN A 409 5.72 -12.34 16.00
C ASN A 409 6.00 -13.81 16.35
N VAL A 410 4.94 -14.60 16.50
CA VAL A 410 5.10 -16.05 16.71
C VAL A 410 5.39 -16.66 15.35
N ILE A 411 6.65 -16.90 15.09
CA ILE A 411 7.16 -17.61 13.92
C ILE A 411 7.56 -19.01 14.37
N PHE A 412 6.87 -20.01 13.86
CA PHE A 412 7.06 -21.39 14.30
C PHE A 412 7.65 -22.26 13.19
N ILE A 413 8.67 -23.05 13.52
CA ILE A 413 9.25 -24.03 12.61
C ILE A 413 8.60 -25.39 12.87
N ASP A 414 7.80 -25.82 11.93
CA ASP A 414 7.26 -27.18 11.88
C ASP A 414 8.27 -28.10 11.18
N LYS A 415 8.72 -29.12 11.90
CA LYS A 415 9.68 -30.12 11.39
C LYS A 415 9.02 -31.22 10.52
N GLY A 416 7.81 -31.00 10.06
CA GLY A 416 7.08 -31.92 9.20
C GLY A 416 6.04 -32.76 9.94
N LEU A 417 5.26 -32.10 10.82
CA LEU A 417 4.22 -32.75 11.62
C LEU A 417 2.81 -32.27 11.27
N PHE A 418 2.67 -31.03 10.75
CA PHE A 418 1.37 -30.38 10.66
C PHE A 418 1.05 -29.88 9.26
N TYR A 419 -0.25 -29.79 8.96
CA TYR A 419 -0.80 -29.08 7.82
C TYR A 419 -1.28 -27.69 8.26
N PRO A 420 -1.03 -26.60 7.50
CA PRO A 420 -1.53 -25.26 7.86
C PRO A 420 -2.99 -25.07 7.47
N ALA A 421 -3.79 -24.41 8.32
CA ALA A 421 -5.14 -23.92 8.01
C ALA A 421 -5.10 -22.61 7.19
N HIS A 422 -6.22 -22.22 6.60
CA HIS A 422 -6.33 -21.06 5.70
C HIS A 422 -5.90 -19.71 6.30
N ASN A 423 -5.81 -19.62 7.62
CA ASN A 423 -5.34 -18.42 8.33
C ASN A 423 -3.85 -18.49 8.73
N ILE A 424 -3.12 -19.45 8.17
CA ILE A 424 -1.68 -19.66 8.35
C ILE A 424 -1.00 -19.58 6.99
N TYR A 425 0.01 -18.72 6.88
CA TYR A 425 0.96 -18.75 5.78
C TYR A 425 2.11 -19.69 6.12
N TYR A 426 2.70 -20.31 5.09
CA TYR A 426 3.85 -21.18 5.28
C TYR A 426 4.98 -20.85 4.30
N ILE A 427 6.21 -21.12 4.72
CA ILE A 427 7.39 -21.00 3.88
C ILE A 427 8.14 -22.33 3.94
N VAL A 428 8.41 -22.93 2.76
CA VAL A 428 9.26 -24.11 2.62
C VAL A 428 10.57 -23.73 1.96
N GLY A 429 11.67 -24.34 2.40
CA GLY A 429 13.03 -24.11 1.92
C GLY A 429 13.72 -25.40 1.50
N LYS A 430 15.02 -25.30 1.17
CA LYS A 430 15.86 -26.45 0.78
C LYS A 430 16.31 -27.26 1.98
N THR A 431 16.72 -26.59 3.04
CA THR A 431 17.24 -27.21 4.27
C THR A 431 16.50 -26.67 5.49
N ILE A 432 16.55 -27.44 6.58
CA ILE A 432 16.01 -27.00 7.88
C ILE A 432 16.83 -25.85 8.45
N ASP A 433 18.14 -25.86 8.30
CA ASP A 433 19.05 -24.82 8.75
C ASP A 433 18.74 -23.47 8.06
N ASP A 434 18.47 -23.45 6.74
CA ASP A 434 18.05 -22.23 6.04
C ASP A 434 16.70 -21.71 6.54
N LEU A 435 15.77 -22.61 6.89
CA LEU A 435 14.49 -22.23 7.49
C LEU A 435 14.66 -21.65 8.88
N GLU A 436 15.57 -22.21 9.69
CA GLU A 436 15.87 -21.70 11.04
C GLU A 436 16.50 -20.30 11.00
N VAL A 437 17.47 -20.09 10.09
CA VAL A 437 18.05 -18.78 9.86
C VAL A 437 17.01 -17.79 9.34
N LEU A 438 16.18 -18.20 8.37
CA LEU A 438 15.10 -17.36 7.87
C LEU A 438 14.09 -17.00 8.97
N ALA A 439 13.71 -17.96 9.82
CA ALA A 439 12.78 -17.72 10.92
C ALA A 439 13.33 -16.67 11.91
N ALA A 440 14.62 -16.75 12.24
CA ALA A 440 15.29 -15.74 13.05
C ALA A 440 15.24 -14.34 12.38
N ILE A 441 15.62 -14.25 11.10
CA ILE A 441 15.57 -12.99 10.35
C ILE A 441 14.16 -12.40 10.33
N LEU A 442 13.13 -13.23 10.11
CA LEU A 442 11.73 -12.79 10.11
C LEU A 442 11.26 -12.25 11.47
N MET A 443 11.86 -12.68 12.59
CA MET A 443 11.58 -12.14 13.94
C MET A 443 12.19 -10.76 14.19
N SER A 444 13.18 -10.33 13.41
CA SER A 444 13.89 -9.08 13.62
C SER A 444 13.01 -7.84 13.44
N ARG A 445 13.39 -6.75 14.13
CA ARG A 445 12.79 -5.41 13.92
C ARG A 445 12.99 -4.92 12.49
N PHE A 446 14.09 -5.30 11.86
CA PHE A 446 14.39 -5.01 10.46
C PHE A 446 13.27 -5.53 9.52
N VAL A 447 12.82 -6.78 9.70
CA VAL A 447 11.72 -7.34 8.90
C VAL A 447 10.36 -6.83 9.39
N LYS A 448 10.18 -6.65 10.69
CA LYS A 448 8.95 -6.08 11.26
C LYS A 448 8.64 -4.71 10.67
N GLY A 449 9.63 -3.82 10.59
CA GLY A 449 9.48 -2.51 9.95
C GLY A 449 9.07 -2.60 8.49
N GLN A 450 9.62 -3.57 7.73
CA GLN A 450 9.19 -3.80 6.35
C GLN A 450 7.74 -4.29 6.26
N ILE A 451 7.33 -5.26 7.10
CA ILE A 451 5.95 -5.77 7.14
C ILE A 451 4.97 -4.66 7.53
N GLU A 452 5.30 -3.84 8.50
CA GLU A 452 4.50 -2.67 8.91
C GLU A 452 4.33 -1.68 7.75
N SER A 453 5.39 -1.44 6.99
CA SER A 453 5.35 -0.56 5.83
C SER A 453 4.60 -1.14 4.63
N LEU A 454 4.57 -2.47 4.48
CA LEU A 454 3.91 -3.19 3.39
C LEU A 454 2.45 -3.54 3.71
N SER A 455 2.09 -3.58 5.00
CA SER A 455 0.75 -4.00 5.44
C SER A 455 -0.26 -2.88 5.32
N ASN A 456 -1.41 -3.17 4.76
CA ASN A 456 -2.57 -2.29 4.87
C ASN A 456 -3.10 -2.38 6.31
N LYS A 457 -2.75 -1.42 7.18
CA LYS A 457 -3.33 -1.35 8.53
C LYS A 457 -4.83 -1.06 8.40
N MET A 458 -5.68 -1.88 8.98
CA MET A 458 -7.08 -1.58 9.20
C MET A 458 -7.21 -1.08 10.64
N ASN A 459 -7.66 0.17 10.84
CA ASN A 459 -8.07 0.78 12.10
C ASN A 459 -7.35 0.23 13.35
N GLY A 460 -6.10 0.66 13.60
CA GLY A 460 -5.33 0.24 14.77
C GLY A 460 -4.90 -1.23 14.78
N SER A 461 -5.06 -1.93 13.67
CA SER A 461 -4.80 -3.36 13.56
C SER A 461 -3.32 -3.68 13.40
N LEU A 462 -2.98 -4.85 13.90
CA LEU A 462 -1.69 -5.47 13.83
C LEU A 462 -1.22 -5.70 12.38
N PRO A 463 0.10 -5.71 12.11
CA PRO A 463 0.61 -5.98 10.78
C PRO A 463 0.22 -7.37 10.27
N ARG A 464 0.02 -7.49 8.95
CA ARG A 464 -0.46 -8.72 8.30
C ARG A 464 0.65 -9.40 7.51
N TRP A 465 0.90 -10.66 7.84
CA TRP A 465 1.86 -11.54 7.18
C TRP A 465 1.30 -12.18 5.89
N GLN A 466 0.57 -11.43 5.09
CA GLN A 466 0.05 -11.94 3.84
C GLN A 466 1.17 -12.35 2.87
N SER A 467 0.94 -13.40 2.09
CA SER A 467 1.95 -13.92 1.14
C SER A 467 2.47 -12.84 0.19
N GLN A 468 1.60 -11.91 -0.24
CA GLN A 468 1.99 -10.76 -1.08
C GLN A 468 2.96 -9.80 -0.37
N ASN A 469 2.89 -9.67 0.96
CA ASN A 469 3.81 -8.85 1.75
C ASN A 469 5.13 -9.60 1.99
N ILE A 470 5.05 -10.89 2.35
CA ILE A 470 6.24 -11.74 2.54
C ILE A 470 7.09 -11.80 1.27
N ARG A 471 6.46 -11.90 0.08
CA ARG A 471 7.16 -11.89 -1.22
C ARG A 471 7.94 -10.61 -1.50
N LYS A 472 7.52 -9.49 -0.92
CA LYS A 472 8.15 -8.18 -1.10
C LYS A 472 9.27 -7.90 -0.10
N LEU A 473 9.40 -8.71 0.94
CA LEU A 473 10.48 -8.57 1.92
C LEU A 473 11.84 -8.64 1.25
N ARG A 474 12.74 -7.78 1.69
CA ARG A 474 14.16 -7.79 1.36
C ARG A 474 14.93 -8.24 2.57
N ILE A 475 15.59 -9.37 2.47
CA ILE A 475 16.33 -9.99 3.55
C ILE A 475 17.78 -10.27 3.13
N PRO A 476 18.71 -10.40 4.08
CA PRO A 476 20.06 -10.83 3.79
C PRO A 476 20.08 -12.13 2.95
N ILE A 477 21.07 -12.26 2.08
CA ILE A 477 21.28 -13.49 1.31
C ILE A 477 21.75 -14.56 2.29
N ILE A 478 20.88 -15.53 2.58
CA ILE A 478 21.11 -16.55 3.61
C ILE A 478 22.33 -17.41 3.26
N ALA A 479 22.55 -17.70 1.97
CA ALA A 479 23.70 -18.46 1.53
C ALA A 479 25.04 -17.79 1.86
N ASP A 480 25.06 -16.47 1.96
CA ASP A 480 26.27 -15.68 2.24
C ASP A 480 26.48 -15.41 3.74
N VAL A 481 25.57 -15.88 4.59
CA VAL A 481 25.73 -15.78 6.04
C VAL A 481 26.75 -16.79 6.53
N SER A 482 27.78 -16.31 7.24
CA SER A 482 28.84 -17.17 7.74
C SER A 482 28.33 -18.24 8.73
N PRO A 483 28.94 -19.43 8.80
CA PRO A 483 28.50 -20.50 9.70
C PRO A 483 28.38 -20.05 11.17
N LEU A 484 29.26 -19.17 11.62
CA LEU A 484 29.23 -18.64 12.98
C LEU A 484 27.97 -17.77 13.23
N LEU A 485 27.63 -16.87 12.30
CA LEU A 485 26.45 -16.04 12.41
C LEU A 485 25.15 -16.84 12.25
N ARG A 486 25.15 -17.88 11.40
CA ARG A 486 24.02 -18.82 11.30
C ARG A 486 23.74 -19.51 12.65
N SER A 487 24.77 -20.08 13.28
CA SER A 487 24.63 -20.74 14.58
C SER A 487 24.12 -19.78 15.65
N LYS A 488 24.65 -18.54 15.71
CA LYS A 488 24.18 -17.52 16.66
C LYS A 488 22.72 -17.12 16.41
N LEU A 489 22.30 -16.95 15.15
CA LEU A 489 20.91 -16.64 14.80
C LEU A 489 19.95 -17.77 15.22
N ILE A 490 20.31 -19.03 14.92
CA ILE A 490 19.51 -20.19 15.28
C ILE A 490 19.39 -20.29 16.81
N GLU A 491 20.48 -20.10 17.54
CA GLU A 491 20.46 -20.11 18.99
C GLU A 491 19.56 -18.98 19.55
N ALA A 492 19.69 -17.76 19.04
CA ALA A 492 18.87 -16.62 19.43
C ALA A 492 17.39 -16.84 19.11
N TYR A 493 17.08 -17.49 17.98
CA TYR A 493 15.71 -17.90 17.62
C TYR A 493 15.10 -18.82 18.67
N TYR A 494 15.80 -19.89 19.04
CA TYR A 494 15.28 -20.86 20.04
C TYR A 494 15.20 -20.28 21.45
N ARG A 495 16.03 -19.30 21.78
CA ARG A 495 15.94 -18.52 23.04
C ARG A 495 14.85 -17.44 22.98
N GLN A 496 14.23 -17.19 21.83
CA GLN A 496 13.27 -16.09 21.59
C GLN A 496 13.86 -14.69 21.94
N SER A 497 15.18 -14.52 21.77
CA SER A 497 15.89 -13.27 22.07
C SER A 497 15.86 -12.32 20.88
N VAL A 498 14.78 -11.54 20.74
CA VAL A 498 14.65 -10.53 19.68
C VAL A 498 15.82 -9.54 19.68
N ARG A 499 16.34 -9.19 20.86
CA ARG A 499 17.50 -8.28 20.99
C ARG A 499 18.74 -8.84 20.31
N ASP A 500 19.07 -10.11 20.58
CA ASP A 500 20.25 -10.73 19.99
C ASP A 500 20.07 -10.93 18.48
N ILE A 501 18.86 -11.32 18.05
CA ILE A 501 18.49 -11.41 16.64
C ILE A 501 18.71 -10.06 15.93
N ASP A 502 18.21 -8.97 16.50
CA ASP A 502 18.33 -7.63 15.91
C ASP A 502 19.79 -7.23 15.69
N ILE A 503 20.63 -7.43 16.69
CA ILE A 503 22.08 -7.12 16.60
C ILE A 503 22.73 -7.94 15.47
N ILE A 504 22.48 -9.26 15.44
CA ILE A 504 23.11 -10.13 14.46
C ILE A 504 22.59 -9.82 13.03
N VAL A 505 21.30 -9.55 12.88
CA VAL A 505 20.71 -9.21 11.57
C VAL A 505 21.26 -7.87 11.07
N GLU A 506 21.43 -6.87 11.94
CA GLU A 506 22.04 -5.58 11.59
C GLU A 506 23.48 -5.76 11.12
N ASP A 507 24.29 -6.54 11.83
CA ASP A 507 25.66 -6.88 11.42
C ASP A 507 25.69 -7.53 10.03
N ILE A 508 24.81 -8.51 9.76
CA ILE A 508 24.75 -9.19 8.46
C ILE A 508 24.35 -8.23 7.35
N VAL A 509 23.33 -7.40 7.57
CA VAL A 509 22.87 -6.38 6.60
C VAL A 509 23.99 -5.42 6.26
N ASN A 510 24.71 -4.90 7.25
CA ASN A 510 25.83 -3.99 7.06
C ASN A 510 26.98 -4.64 6.26
N LEU A 511 27.34 -5.87 6.62
CA LEU A 511 28.39 -6.62 5.90
C LEU A 511 28.05 -6.86 4.42
N GLN A 512 26.83 -7.29 4.13
CA GLN A 512 26.42 -7.59 2.75
C GLN A 512 26.24 -6.30 1.92
N SER A 513 25.80 -5.20 2.52
CA SER A 513 25.69 -3.90 1.87
C SER A 513 27.05 -3.33 1.50
N THR A 514 28.05 -3.44 2.39
CA THR A 514 29.42 -2.94 2.18
C THR A 514 30.15 -3.75 1.09
N ASN A 515 30.06 -5.08 1.13
CA ASN A 515 30.73 -5.96 0.16
C ASN A 515 30.25 -5.71 -1.29
N LYS A 516 28.96 -5.40 -1.47
CA LYS A 516 28.42 -5.10 -2.79
C LYS A 516 28.91 -3.74 -3.32
N GLN A 517 29.03 -2.73 -2.47
CA GLN A 517 29.58 -1.42 -2.87
C GLN A 517 31.05 -1.51 -3.30
N ILE A 518 31.84 -2.36 -2.65
CA ILE A 518 33.25 -2.59 -3.01
C ILE A 518 33.33 -3.29 -4.37
N ASN A 519 32.50 -4.30 -4.63
CA ASN A 519 32.47 -5.02 -5.89
C ASN A 519 31.98 -4.15 -7.05
N GLU A 520 31.01 -3.26 -6.85
CA GLU A 520 30.53 -2.32 -7.86
C GLU A 520 31.57 -1.23 -8.21
N LYS A 521 32.40 -0.83 -7.26
CA LYS A 521 33.51 0.12 -7.50
C LYS A 521 34.70 -0.51 -8.21
N ASN A 522 34.89 -1.82 -8.11
CA ASN A 522 35.98 -2.57 -8.74
C ASN A 522 35.66 -3.08 -10.16
N VAL A 523 34.41 -2.91 -10.63
CA VAL A 523 34.07 -3.14 -12.04
C VAL A 523 34.46 -1.89 -12.84
N ILE A 524 35.72 -1.80 -13.25
CA ILE A 524 36.19 -0.83 -14.24
C ILE A 524 35.45 -1.13 -15.55
N PRO A 525 34.80 -0.15 -16.20
CA PRO A 525 34.18 -0.39 -17.51
C PRO A 525 35.27 -0.77 -18.51
N GLN A 526 35.11 -1.92 -19.15
CA GLN A 526 36.00 -2.39 -20.23
C GLN A 526 36.04 -1.48 -21.48
N SER A 527 35.36 -0.33 -21.47
CA SER A 527 35.31 0.63 -22.58
C SER A 527 36.42 1.71 -22.56
N LEU A 528 37.52 1.49 -21.83
CA LEU A 528 38.67 2.39 -21.83
C LEU A 528 39.87 1.80 -22.59
N PHE A 529 39.70 0.65 -23.29
CA PHE A 529 40.77 0.00 -24.07
C PHE A 529 40.33 -0.43 -25.47
N ASP A 530 39.38 0.28 -26.09
CA ASP A 530 39.12 0.20 -27.53
C ASP A 530 39.24 1.58 -28.18
#